data_4ae72741dcbf650c8e4c1a78d47878d9
#
_entry.id   4ae72741dcbf650c8e4c1a78d47878d9
#
_cell.length_a   1.000
_cell.length_b   1.000
_cell.length_c   1.000
_cell.angle_alpha   90.00
_cell.angle_beta   90.00
_cell.angle_gamma   90.00
#
_symmetry.space_group_name_H-M   'P 1'
#
loop_
_entity.id
_entity.type
_entity.pdbx_description
1 polymer ?
#
loop_
_entity_poly.entity_id
_entity_poly.type
_entity_poly.pdbx_seq_one_letter_code
_entity_poly.pdbx_strand_id
1 'polypeptide(L)'
;LGLITGEPGCGKTTIVRNWSKDLNNAAYKVIYLPLSTLTVMESYRQLAIGLNLEPKYKKYQNFIEIQSAIRRLNIEKKITPIIIFDEANYMPSSFLNDLKILFNFDMDSKDLAVVLLVGQPVIVNTLNLKSNEAVRQRIITSYNVETMTIEESIKYITSKIKEAKASEQIFTEQAIRAIASYSSGIPRVISRVCDISLMIGNKLNKNIIDEDVALMAINEVGI
;
A
#
# COMPACT_ATOMS: atom_id res chain seq x y z
N LEU A 1 -2.67 8.10 14.50
CA LEU A 1 -2.46 7.02 13.55
C LEU A 1 -3.59 6.98 12.52
N GLY A 2 -3.30 6.57 11.27
CA GLY A 2 -4.28 6.24 10.22
C GLY A 2 -4.12 4.80 9.77
N LEU A 3 -5.21 4.19 9.31
CA LEU A 3 -5.24 2.83 8.79
C LEU A 3 -5.83 2.82 7.38
N ILE A 4 -5.14 2.18 6.44
CA ILE A 4 -5.62 1.93 5.08
C ILE A 4 -5.63 0.42 4.87
N THR A 5 -6.81 -0.13 4.59
CA THR A 5 -6.97 -1.56 4.30
C THR A 5 -7.49 -1.78 2.90
N GLY A 6 -7.43 -3.00 2.42
CA GLY A 6 -8.01 -3.42 1.14
C GLY A 6 -7.41 -4.75 0.68
N GLU A 7 -8.06 -5.38 -0.25
CA GLU A 7 -7.67 -6.69 -0.78
C GLU A 7 -6.28 -6.67 -1.45
N PRO A 8 -5.57 -7.80 -1.50
CA PRO A 8 -4.32 -7.91 -2.25
C PRO A 8 -4.51 -7.50 -3.71
N GLY A 9 -3.67 -6.56 -4.19
CA GLY A 9 -3.74 -6.11 -5.58
C GLY A 9 -4.75 -5.00 -5.88
N CYS A 10 -5.52 -4.50 -4.90
CA CYS A 10 -6.48 -3.40 -5.08
C CYS A 10 -5.84 -2.01 -5.28
N GLY A 11 -4.50 -1.90 -5.19
CA GLY A 11 -3.79 -0.66 -5.49
C GLY A 11 -3.41 0.20 -4.29
N LYS A 12 -3.51 -0.29 -3.03
CA LYS A 12 -3.15 0.45 -1.80
C LYS A 12 -1.83 1.20 -1.91
N THR A 13 -0.75 0.49 -2.20
CA THR A 13 0.60 1.06 -2.36
C THR A 13 0.65 2.12 -3.46
N THR A 14 -0.10 1.93 -4.55
CA THR A 14 -0.17 2.89 -5.66
C THR A 14 -0.88 4.17 -5.25
N ILE A 15 -1.99 4.06 -4.52
CA ILE A 15 -2.74 5.21 -3.97
C ILE A 15 -1.83 6.01 -3.04
N VAL A 16 -1.21 5.35 -2.07
CA VAL A 16 -0.32 5.97 -1.10
C VAL A 16 0.89 6.63 -1.77
N ARG A 17 1.48 5.98 -2.77
CA ARG A 17 2.60 6.52 -3.55
C ARG A 17 2.19 7.76 -4.35
N ASN A 18 1.04 7.76 -4.99
CA ASN A 18 0.58 8.91 -5.75
C ASN A 18 0.24 10.07 -4.81
N TRP A 19 -0.52 9.82 -3.76
CA TRP A 19 -0.80 10.81 -2.73
C TRP A 19 0.49 11.42 -2.13
N SER A 20 1.51 10.61 -1.88
CA SER A 20 2.76 11.09 -1.29
C SER A 20 3.56 12.02 -2.22
N LYS A 21 3.38 11.90 -3.55
CA LYS A 21 4.04 12.78 -4.53
C LYS A 21 3.46 14.20 -4.53
N ASP A 22 2.20 14.33 -4.19
CA ASP A 22 1.48 15.62 -4.18
C ASP A 22 1.74 16.43 -2.90
N LEU A 23 2.45 15.84 -1.94
CA LEU A 23 2.79 16.50 -0.69
C LEU A 23 3.90 17.55 -0.87
N ASN A 24 3.74 18.68 -0.18
CA ASN A 24 4.78 19.70 -0.14
C ASN A 24 6.01 19.21 0.64
N ASN A 25 7.10 18.90 -0.07
CA ASN A 25 8.35 18.42 0.50
C ASN A 25 9.02 19.39 1.48
N ALA A 26 8.65 20.69 1.45
CA ALA A 26 9.15 21.67 2.42
C ALA A 26 8.44 21.53 3.79
N ALA A 27 7.23 20.98 3.83
CA ALA A 27 6.43 20.81 5.04
C ALA A 27 6.38 19.36 5.54
N TYR A 28 6.56 18.38 4.65
CA TYR A 28 6.41 16.96 4.95
C TYR A 28 7.60 16.15 4.47
N LYS A 29 8.00 15.17 5.27
CA LYS A 29 8.99 14.15 4.87
C LYS A 29 8.34 12.77 4.91
N VAL A 30 8.15 12.18 3.75
CA VAL A 30 7.60 10.82 3.64
C VAL A 30 8.69 9.79 3.88
N ILE A 31 8.41 8.82 4.75
CA ILE A 31 9.26 7.69 5.09
C ILE A 31 8.44 6.43 4.83
N TYR A 32 8.76 5.75 3.73
CA TYR A 32 8.06 4.54 3.32
C TYR A 32 8.83 3.31 3.77
N LEU A 33 8.15 2.42 4.48
CA LEU A 33 8.69 1.21 5.08
C LEU A 33 7.87 0.00 4.59
N PRO A 34 8.36 -0.72 3.56
CA PRO A 34 7.75 -1.97 3.16
C PRO A 34 8.06 -3.02 4.23
N LEU A 35 7.03 -3.52 4.89
CA LEU A 35 7.20 -4.55 5.90
C LEU A 35 7.21 -5.94 5.26
N SER A 36 8.01 -6.80 5.82
CA SER A 36 7.98 -8.24 5.63
C SER A 36 7.85 -8.91 6.99
N THR A 37 8.07 -10.21 7.09
CA THR A 37 8.14 -10.92 8.36
C THR A 37 9.40 -10.52 9.15
N LEU A 38 9.35 -9.35 9.79
CA LEU A 38 10.45 -8.78 10.54
C LEU A 38 10.30 -9.04 12.03
N THR A 39 11.43 -9.15 12.72
CA THR A 39 11.48 -9.07 14.18
C THR A 39 11.26 -7.61 14.64
N VAL A 40 10.90 -7.42 15.90
CA VAL A 40 10.78 -6.08 16.50
C VAL A 40 12.04 -5.25 16.29
N MET A 41 13.21 -5.86 16.49
CA MET A 41 14.49 -5.16 16.33
C MET A 41 14.74 -4.71 14.90
N GLU A 42 14.41 -5.55 13.92
CA GLU A 42 14.54 -5.20 12.51
C GLU A 42 13.59 -4.08 12.12
N SER A 43 12.36 -4.07 12.66
CA SER A 43 11.40 -2.97 12.47
C SER A 43 11.96 -1.63 12.98
N TYR A 44 12.58 -1.62 14.16
CA TYR A 44 13.26 -0.42 14.68
C TYR A 44 14.43 0.01 13.80
N ARG A 45 15.23 -0.93 13.33
CA ARG A 45 16.37 -0.63 12.44
C ARG A 45 15.91 -0.07 11.11
N GLN A 46 14.87 -0.64 10.51
CA GLN A 46 14.30 -0.11 9.27
C GLN A 46 13.75 1.31 9.45
N LEU A 47 13.06 1.57 10.56
CA LEU A 47 12.56 2.92 10.85
C LEU A 47 13.71 3.91 11.08
N ALA A 48 14.78 3.50 11.75
CA ALA A 48 15.98 4.32 11.90
C ALA A 48 16.61 4.66 10.54
N ILE A 49 16.79 3.66 9.67
CA ILE A 49 17.31 3.87 8.29
C ILE A 49 16.40 4.83 7.52
N GLY A 50 15.08 4.66 7.58
CA GLY A 50 14.11 5.55 6.92
C GLY A 50 14.19 7.00 7.40
N LEU A 51 14.59 7.21 8.64
CA LEU A 51 14.87 8.54 9.22
C LEU A 51 16.29 9.06 8.91
N ASN A 52 17.09 8.33 8.12
CA ASN A 52 18.51 8.60 7.83
C ASN A 52 19.39 8.54 9.09
N LEU A 53 19.08 7.62 9.99
CA LEU A 53 19.89 7.33 11.18
C LEU A 53 20.70 6.05 10.96
N GLU A 54 21.85 5.97 11.64
CA GLU A 54 22.60 4.73 11.73
C GLU A 54 21.91 3.76 12.70
N PRO A 55 21.48 2.55 12.28
CA PRO A 55 20.80 1.62 13.16
C PRO A 55 21.71 1.14 14.29
N LYS A 56 21.21 1.18 15.51
CA LYS A 56 21.95 0.74 16.69
C LYS A 56 21.70 -0.73 17.00
N TYR A 57 22.60 -1.33 17.76
CA TYR A 57 22.50 -2.73 18.16
C TYR A 57 21.34 -3.00 19.15
N LYS A 58 21.08 -2.07 20.09
CA LYS A 58 20.06 -2.22 21.12
C LYS A 58 18.77 -1.48 20.78
N LYS A 59 17.62 -2.10 21.07
CA LYS A 59 16.28 -1.54 20.82
C LYS A 59 16.12 -0.14 21.42
N TYR A 60 16.52 0.04 22.70
CA TYR A 60 16.34 1.32 23.39
C TYR A 60 17.16 2.46 22.76
N GLN A 61 18.31 2.15 22.18
CA GLN A 61 19.12 3.15 21.47
C GLN A 61 18.42 3.62 20.20
N ASN A 62 17.91 2.68 19.39
CA ASN A 62 17.09 3.04 18.24
C ASN A 62 15.86 3.85 18.65
N PHE A 63 15.19 3.47 19.72
CA PHE A 63 14.03 4.18 20.24
C PHE A 63 14.34 5.66 20.53
N ILE A 64 15.40 5.93 21.29
CA ILE A 64 15.83 7.30 21.65
C ILE A 64 16.22 8.10 20.40
N GLU A 65 17.02 7.50 19.52
CA GLU A 65 17.47 8.16 18.27
C GLU A 65 16.29 8.50 17.35
N ILE A 66 15.34 7.59 17.18
CA ILE A 66 14.14 7.79 16.39
C ILE A 66 13.29 8.94 16.95
N GLN A 67 13.02 8.93 18.27
CA GLN A 67 12.28 10.02 18.90
C GLN A 67 12.99 11.37 18.76
N SER A 68 14.30 11.40 18.97
CA SER A 68 15.12 12.61 18.80
C SER A 68 15.09 13.13 17.36
N ALA A 69 15.17 12.23 16.37
CA ALA A 69 15.10 12.61 14.96
C ALA A 69 13.72 13.19 14.59
N ILE A 70 12.64 12.59 15.07
CA ILE A 70 11.28 13.09 14.85
C ILE A 70 11.10 14.48 15.48
N ARG A 71 11.55 14.67 16.73
CA ARG A 71 11.52 15.98 17.37
C ARG A 71 12.31 17.03 16.58
N ARG A 72 13.51 16.70 16.14
CA ARG A 72 14.35 17.60 15.33
C ARG A 72 13.68 17.96 14.01
N LEU A 73 13.07 17.00 13.32
CA LEU A 73 12.35 17.28 12.08
C LEU A 73 11.17 18.21 12.31
N ASN A 74 10.31 17.89 13.27
CA ASN A 74 9.07 18.63 13.47
C ASN A 74 9.29 19.98 14.16
N ILE A 75 10.04 20.02 15.27
CA ILE A 75 10.15 21.22 16.11
C ILE A 75 11.17 22.21 15.52
N GLU A 76 12.37 21.73 15.15
CA GLU A 76 13.44 22.61 14.67
C GLU A 76 13.31 22.94 13.19
N LYS A 77 13.05 21.92 12.35
CA LYS A 77 12.97 22.11 10.89
C LYS A 77 11.57 22.44 10.38
N LYS A 78 10.52 22.35 11.23
CA LYS A 78 9.11 22.52 10.84
C LYS A 78 8.67 21.57 9.73
N ILE A 79 9.27 20.39 9.65
CA ILE A 79 8.96 19.34 8.70
C ILE A 79 8.28 18.20 9.46
N THR A 80 7.03 17.90 9.13
CA THR A 80 6.29 16.78 9.74
C THR A 80 6.65 15.47 9.05
N PRO A 81 7.26 14.50 9.74
CA PRO A 81 7.49 13.18 9.18
C PRO A 81 6.19 12.41 9.03
N ILE A 82 5.99 11.80 7.86
CA ILE A 82 4.89 10.89 7.54
C ILE A 82 5.49 9.50 7.37
N ILE A 83 5.23 8.63 8.30
CA ILE A 83 5.79 7.27 8.35
C ILE A 83 4.71 6.31 7.86
N ILE A 84 4.99 5.62 6.78
CA ILE A 84 4.07 4.69 6.12
C ILE A 84 4.62 3.28 6.30
N PHE A 85 3.92 2.47 7.06
CA PHE A 85 4.16 1.03 7.17
C PHE A 85 3.27 0.30 6.17
N ASP A 86 3.84 -0.12 5.04
CA ASP A 86 3.12 -0.92 4.05
C ASP A 86 3.23 -2.41 4.39
N GLU A 87 2.23 -3.20 4.02
CA GLU A 87 2.03 -4.60 4.41
C GLU A 87 2.02 -4.77 5.95
N ALA A 88 1.38 -3.83 6.65
CA ALA A 88 1.35 -3.79 8.12
C ALA A 88 0.68 -5.03 8.76
N ASN A 89 -0.01 -5.87 7.99
CA ASN A 89 -0.51 -7.18 8.41
C ASN A 89 0.61 -8.15 8.81
N TYR A 90 1.86 -7.93 8.35
CA TYR A 90 3.03 -8.70 8.77
C TYR A 90 3.75 -8.13 9.99
N MET A 91 3.27 -7.00 10.52
CA MET A 91 3.89 -6.35 11.68
C MET A 91 3.71 -7.20 12.95
N PRO A 92 4.79 -7.48 13.71
CA PRO A 92 4.66 -8.17 15.00
C PRO A 92 3.77 -7.38 15.96
N SER A 93 2.87 -8.06 16.68
CA SER A 93 1.99 -7.40 17.68
C SER A 93 2.77 -6.63 18.74
N SER A 94 3.96 -7.11 19.11
CA SER A 94 4.85 -6.41 20.06
C SER A 94 5.37 -5.09 19.49
N PHE A 95 5.63 -5.01 18.17
CA PHE A 95 6.02 -3.74 17.55
C PHE A 95 4.82 -2.80 17.37
N LEU A 96 3.63 -3.35 17.05
CA LEU A 96 2.39 -2.56 17.06
C LEU A 96 2.20 -1.85 18.42
N ASN A 97 2.39 -2.57 19.50
CA ASN A 97 2.29 -2.00 20.85
C ASN A 97 3.39 -0.97 21.14
N ASP A 98 4.60 -1.18 20.60
CA ASP A 98 5.68 -0.21 20.72
C ASP A 98 5.36 1.11 19.99
N LEU A 99 4.59 1.10 18.88
CA LEU A 99 4.20 2.33 18.18
C LEU A 99 3.50 3.33 19.10
N LYS A 100 2.68 2.84 20.02
CA LYS A 100 2.03 3.69 21.01
C LYS A 100 3.04 4.50 21.83
N ILE A 101 4.13 3.85 22.28
CA ILE A 101 5.14 4.48 23.12
C ILE A 101 6.11 5.30 22.27
N LEU A 102 6.48 4.79 21.10
CA LEU A 102 7.42 5.43 20.19
C LEU A 102 6.92 6.78 19.66
N PHE A 103 5.62 6.90 19.42
CA PHE A 103 4.98 8.13 18.95
C PHE A 103 4.25 8.90 20.05
N ASN A 104 4.59 8.62 21.33
CA ASN A 104 4.14 9.41 22.46
C ASN A 104 5.18 10.49 22.75
N PHE A 105 4.81 11.74 22.52
CA PHE A 105 5.67 12.88 22.79
C PHE A 105 5.05 13.78 23.87
N ASP A 106 5.90 14.27 24.77
CA ASP A 106 5.53 15.22 25.81
C ASP A 106 4.29 14.76 26.63
N MET A 107 4.32 13.50 27.11
CA MET A 107 3.22 12.87 27.85
C MET A 107 1.89 12.85 27.07
N ASP A 108 1.97 12.53 25.79
CA ASP A 108 0.83 12.42 24.86
C ASP A 108 0.12 13.75 24.53
N SER A 109 0.82 14.88 24.73
CA SER A 109 0.28 16.21 24.47
C SER A 109 0.63 16.77 23.07
N LYS A 110 1.51 16.08 22.31
CA LYS A 110 1.98 16.53 21.00
C LYS A 110 2.02 15.42 19.98
N ASP A 111 1.47 15.71 18.80
CA ASP A 111 1.59 14.87 17.62
C ASP A 111 2.69 15.40 16.70
N LEU A 112 3.90 14.81 16.79
CA LEU A 112 5.06 15.25 16.01
C LEU A 112 5.27 14.48 14.71
N ALA A 113 4.49 13.45 14.45
CA ALA A 113 4.55 12.62 13.25
C ALA A 113 3.19 12.08 12.84
N VAL A 114 2.97 11.88 11.57
CA VAL A 114 1.85 11.12 11.03
C VAL A 114 2.30 9.69 10.80
N VAL A 115 1.51 8.72 11.24
CA VAL A 115 1.77 7.30 11.01
C VAL A 115 0.61 6.68 10.27
N LEU A 116 0.89 6.04 9.14
CA LEU A 116 -0.07 5.30 8.33
C LEU A 116 0.28 3.81 8.36
N LEU A 117 -0.68 3.00 8.76
CA LEU A 117 -0.64 1.55 8.63
C LEU A 117 -1.39 1.20 7.35
N VAL A 118 -0.73 0.54 6.41
CA VAL A 118 -1.31 0.12 5.14
C VAL A 118 -1.20 -1.40 5.07
N GLY A 119 -2.30 -2.10 4.82
CA GLY A 119 -2.24 -3.56 4.82
C GLY A 119 -3.50 -4.23 4.32
N GLN A 120 -3.53 -5.55 4.44
CA GLN A 120 -4.70 -6.36 4.10
C GLN A 120 -5.75 -6.27 5.21
N PRO A 121 -7.05 -6.58 4.94
CA PRO A 121 -8.11 -6.50 5.94
C PRO A 121 -7.84 -7.33 7.20
N VAL A 122 -7.02 -8.37 7.11
CA VAL A 122 -6.64 -9.23 8.24
C VAL A 122 -5.97 -8.45 9.38
N ILE A 123 -5.35 -7.29 9.11
CA ILE A 123 -4.78 -6.44 10.17
C ILE A 123 -5.84 -5.98 11.17
N VAL A 124 -7.09 -5.80 10.73
CA VAL A 124 -8.20 -5.40 11.60
C VAL A 124 -8.44 -6.44 12.69
N ASN A 125 -8.32 -7.74 12.36
CA ASN A 125 -8.43 -8.82 13.34
C ASN A 125 -7.32 -8.71 14.39
N THR A 126 -6.10 -8.44 13.96
CA THR A 126 -4.95 -8.23 14.87
C THR A 126 -5.17 -7.01 15.78
N LEU A 127 -5.66 -5.90 15.23
CA LEU A 127 -5.95 -4.68 16.00
C LEU A 127 -7.11 -4.86 16.99
N ASN A 128 -8.05 -5.76 16.70
CA ASN A 128 -9.19 -6.07 17.59
C ASN A 128 -8.80 -6.95 18.78
N LEU A 129 -7.62 -7.54 18.79
CA LEU A 129 -7.15 -8.27 19.97
C LEU A 129 -7.05 -7.32 21.18
N LYS A 130 -7.45 -7.79 22.36
CA LYS A 130 -7.40 -7.01 23.61
C LYS A 130 -5.98 -6.47 23.92
N SER A 131 -4.95 -7.21 23.56
CA SER A 131 -3.55 -6.78 23.68
C SER A 131 -3.20 -5.53 22.87
N ASN A 132 -3.94 -5.26 21.77
CA ASN A 132 -3.67 -4.16 20.84
C ASN A 132 -4.67 -2.99 20.99
N GLU A 133 -5.55 -3.05 22.01
CA GLU A 133 -6.58 -2.03 22.23
C GLU A 133 -6.02 -0.61 22.32
N ALA A 134 -4.88 -0.44 22.96
CA ALA A 134 -4.26 0.87 23.12
C ALA A 134 -3.74 1.47 21.79
N VAL A 135 -3.35 0.65 20.82
CA VAL A 135 -3.00 1.10 19.45
C VAL A 135 -4.27 1.43 18.68
N ARG A 136 -5.28 0.55 18.77
CA ARG A 136 -6.57 0.74 18.11
C ARG A 136 -7.22 2.07 18.50
N GLN A 137 -7.21 2.44 19.78
CA GLN A 137 -7.74 3.71 20.27
C GLN A 137 -7.03 4.94 19.71
N ARG A 138 -5.79 4.80 19.23
CA ARG A 138 -5.03 5.88 18.59
C ARG A 138 -5.26 5.99 17.08
N ILE A 139 -5.98 5.05 16.47
CA ILE A 139 -6.35 5.14 15.07
C ILE A 139 -7.51 6.12 14.95
N ILE A 140 -7.21 7.30 14.43
CA ILE A 140 -8.17 8.41 14.29
C ILE A 140 -9.04 8.22 13.03
N THR A 141 -8.46 7.64 11.98
CA THR A 141 -9.14 7.42 10.71
C THR A 141 -8.80 6.06 10.14
N SER A 142 -9.78 5.44 9.51
CA SER A 142 -9.63 4.16 8.81
C SER A 142 -10.34 4.26 7.46
N TYR A 143 -9.66 3.81 6.41
CA TYR A 143 -10.20 3.75 5.06
C TYR A 143 -9.99 2.36 4.47
N ASN A 144 -11.04 1.79 3.90
CA ASN A 144 -10.95 0.54 3.16
C ASN A 144 -10.96 0.84 1.66
N VAL A 145 -9.91 0.41 0.97
CA VAL A 145 -9.83 0.52 -0.49
C VAL A 145 -10.67 -0.60 -1.07
N GLU A 146 -11.81 -0.22 -1.62
CA GLU A 146 -12.73 -1.15 -2.28
C GLU A 146 -12.20 -1.59 -3.64
N THR A 147 -12.71 -2.71 -4.13
CA THR A 147 -12.46 -3.16 -5.51
C THR A 147 -13.27 -2.32 -6.48
N MET A 148 -12.81 -2.23 -7.72
CA MET A 148 -13.49 -1.47 -8.77
C MET A 148 -14.81 -2.14 -9.17
N THR A 149 -15.80 -1.34 -9.51
CA THR A 149 -16.98 -1.83 -10.23
C THR A 149 -16.61 -2.32 -11.63
N ILE A 150 -17.52 -2.98 -12.32
CA ILE A 150 -17.30 -3.42 -13.71
C ILE A 150 -17.00 -2.20 -14.61
N GLU A 151 -17.79 -1.12 -14.44
CA GLU A 151 -17.63 0.12 -15.22
C GLU A 151 -16.28 0.80 -14.94
N GLU A 152 -15.84 0.82 -13.71
CA GLU A 152 -14.52 1.36 -13.33
C GLU A 152 -13.38 0.47 -13.86
N SER A 153 -13.57 -0.85 -13.86
CA SER A 153 -12.62 -1.81 -14.43
C SER A 153 -12.47 -1.61 -15.94
N ILE A 154 -13.57 -1.40 -16.67
CA ILE A 154 -13.56 -1.08 -18.10
C ILE A 154 -12.80 0.23 -18.35
N LYS A 155 -13.09 1.29 -17.58
CA LYS A 155 -12.39 2.57 -17.67
C LYS A 155 -10.89 2.41 -17.38
N TYR A 156 -10.54 1.58 -16.38
CA TYR A 156 -9.16 1.30 -16.02
C TYR A 156 -8.41 0.62 -17.18
N ILE A 157 -8.98 -0.41 -17.82
CA ILE A 157 -8.40 -1.09 -18.98
C ILE A 157 -8.18 -0.09 -20.11
N THR A 158 -9.21 0.67 -20.46
CA THR A 158 -9.15 1.67 -21.56
C THR A 158 -8.09 2.75 -21.27
N SER A 159 -8.00 3.22 -20.03
CA SER A 159 -6.97 4.17 -19.63
C SER A 159 -5.57 3.60 -19.78
N LYS A 160 -5.35 2.33 -19.41
CA LYS A 160 -4.05 1.66 -19.57
C LYS A 160 -3.65 1.46 -21.02
N ILE A 161 -4.59 1.10 -21.89
CA ILE A 161 -4.36 1.03 -23.35
C ILE A 161 -3.89 2.39 -23.89
N LYS A 162 -4.58 3.46 -23.48
CA LYS A 162 -4.24 4.83 -23.89
C LYS A 162 -2.88 5.28 -23.35
N GLU A 163 -2.58 5.00 -22.09
CA GLU A 163 -1.26 5.29 -21.49
C GLU A 163 -0.13 4.58 -22.23
N ALA A 164 -0.36 3.34 -22.68
CA ALA A 164 0.58 2.56 -23.47
C ALA A 164 0.72 3.06 -24.93
N LYS A 165 -0.08 4.06 -25.35
CA LYS A 165 -0.15 4.54 -26.74
C LYS A 165 -0.46 3.43 -27.74
N ALA A 166 -1.18 2.39 -27.30
CA ALA A 166 -1.64 1.30 -28.15
C ALA A 166 -2.93 1.71 -28.89
N SER A 167 -3.29 0.94 -29.93
CA SER A 167 -4.57 1.13 -30.60
C SER A 167 -5.73 0.92 -29.62
N GLU A 168 -6.69 1.81 -29.59
CA GLU A 168 -7.90 1.68 -28.77
C GLU A 168 -8.70 0.41 -29.12
N GLN A 169 -8.51 -0.12 -30.33
CA GLN A 169 -9.18 -1.32 -30.82
C GLN A 169 -8.40 -2.61 -30.54
N ILE A 170 -7.31 -2.56 -29.77
CA ILE A 170 -6.49 -3.75 -29.50
C ILE A 170 -7.28 -4.84 -28.73
N PHE A 171 -8.30 -4.46 -27.97
CA PHE A 171 -9.28 -5.36 -27.35
C PHE A 171 -10.67 -5.04 -27.87
N THR A 172 -11.49 -6.08 -28.11
CA THR A 172 -12.91 -5.87 -28.38
C THR A 172 -13.65 -5.49 -27.10
N GLU A 173 -14.82 -4.86 -27.21
CA GLU A 173 -15.66 -4.54 -26.04
C GLU A 173 -16.03 -5.80 -25.23
N GLN A 174 -16.33 -6.91 -25.92
CA GLN A 174 -16.66 -8.19 -25.31
C GLN A 174 -15.47 -8.71 -24.48
N ALA A 175 -14.25 -8.66 -25.03
CA ALA A 175 -13.03 -9.04 -24.31
C ALA A 175 -12.83 -8.18 -23.06
N ILE A 176 -12.97 -6.85 -23.16
CA ILE A 176 -12.84 -5.94 -22.01
C ILE A 176 -13.88 -6.26 -20.94
N ARG A 177 -15.14 -6.51 -21.31
CA ARG A 177 -16.20 -6.88 -20.37
C ARG A 177 -15.95 -8.21 -19.69
N ALA A 178 -15.48 -9.23 -20.42
CA ALA A 178 -15.11 -10.53 -19.87
C ALA A 178 -13.98 -10.39 -18.82
N ILE A 179 -12.93 -9.64 -19.15
CA ILE A 179 -11.81 -9.34 -18.23
C ILE A 179 -12.30 -8.59 -17.00
N ALA A 180 -13.12 -7.54 -17.17
CA ALA A 180 -13.64 -6.75 -16.07
C ALA A 180 -14.51 -7.59 -15.11
N SER A 181 -15.36 -8.46 -15.66
CA SER A 181 -16.22 -9.34 -14.87
C SER A 181 -15.41 -10.38 -14.06
N TYR A 182 -14.44 -11.03 -14.71
CA TYR A 182 -13.62 -12.05 -14.05
C TYR A 182 -12.74 -11.48 -12.94
N SER A 183 -12.17 -10.31 -13.17
CA SER A 183 -11.18 -9.71 -12.27
C SER A 183 -11.73 -9.27 -10.91
N SER A 184 -13.06 -9.29 -10.73
CA SER A 184 -13.74 -8.81 -9.51
C SER A 184 -13.27 -7.42 -9.07
N GLY A 185 -12.91 -6.57 -10.04
CA GLY A 185 -12.44 -5.21 -9.80
C GLY A 185 -11.04 -5.08 -9.19
N ILE A 186 -10.21 -6.13 -9.25
CA ILE A 186 -8.85 -6.11 -8.71
C ILE A 186 -7.85 -5.71 -9.82
N PRO A 187 -7.21 -4.51 -9.73
CA PRO A 187 -6.32 -4.01 -10.78
C PRO A 187 -5.19 -4.96 -11.18
N ARG A 188 -4.60 -5.67 -10.20
CA ARG A 188 -3.54 -6.65 -10.46
C ARG A 188 -4.03 -7.82 -11.29
N VAL A 189 -5.25 -8.29 -11.05
CA VAL A 189 -5.86 -9.38 -11.82
C VAL A 189 -6.19 -8.89 -13.22
N ILE A 190 -6.79 -7.70 -13.36
CA ILE A 190 -7.07 -7.08 -14.66
C ILE A 190 -5.81 -7.03 -15.51
N SER A 191 -4.74 -6.43 -14.97
CA SER A 191 -3.48 -6.28 -15.70
C SER A 191 -2.91 -7.65 -16.12
N ARG A 192 -2.92 -8.62 -15.21
CA ARG A 192 -2.41 -9.98 -15.51
C ARG A 192 -3.20 -10.66 -16.64
N VAL A 193 -4.53 -10.56 -16.60
CA VAL A 193 -5.36 -11.15 -17.67
C VAL A 193 -5.12 -10.44 -19.00
N CYS A 194 -5.03 -9.11 -19.02
CA CYS A 194 -4.71 -8.35 -20.22
C CYS A 194 -3.34 -8.76 -20.81
N ASP A 195 -2.31 -8.86 -19.97
CA ASP A 195 -0.96 -9.26 -20.40
C ASP A 195 -0.96 -10.66 -21.04
N ILE A 196 -1.61 -11.63 -20.39
CA ILE A 196 -1.73 -13.00 -20.92
C ILE A 196 -2.56 -13.02 -22.19
N SER A 197 -3.65 -12.24 -22.27
CA SER A 197 -4.46 -12.11 -23.50
C SER A 197 -3.62 -11.62 -24.67
N LEU A 198 -2.78 -10.61 -24.47
CA LEU A 198 -1.87 -10.09 -25.48
C LEU A 198 -0.82 -11.16 -25.90
N MET A 199 -0.29 -11.93 -24.95
CA MET A 199 0.65 -13.01 -25.24
C MET A 199 0.01 -14.13 -26.07
N ILE A 200 -1.22 -14.54 -25.72
CA ILE A 200 -1.98 -15.55 -26.48
C ILE A 200 -2.32 -15.01 -27.87
N GLY A 201 -2.81 -13.77 -27.97
CA GLY A 201 -3.13 -13.13 -29.26
C GLY A 201 -1.92 -13.11 -30.19
N ASN A 202 -0.74 -12.77 -29.67
CA ASN A 202 0.51 -12.79 -30.44
C ASN A 202 0.86 -14.21 -30.93
N LYS A 203 0.72 -15.23 -30.08
CA LYS A 203 0.94 -16.65 -30.46
C LYS A 203 -0.02 -17.09 -31.59
N LEU A 204 -1.25 -16.56 -31.58
CA LEU A 204 -2.28 -16.88 -32.57
C LEU A 204 -2.24 -15.96 -33.79
N ASN A 205 -1.26 -15.05 -33.87
CA ASN A 205 -1.15 -14.00 -34.94
C ASN A 205 -2.42 -13.14 -35.06
N LYS A 206 -3.12 -12.87 -33.95
CA LYS A 206 -4.26 -11.97 -33.87
C LYS A 206 -3.81 -10.55 -33.52
N ASN A 207 -4.19 -9.58 -34.34
CA ASN A 207 -3.93 -8.15 -34.06
C ASN A 207 -4.96 -7.52 -33.11
N ILE A 208 -6.10 -8.17 -32.93
CA ILE A 208 -7.19 -7.74 -32.05
C ILE A 208 -7.51 -8.89 -31.10
N ILE A 209 -7.60 -8.58 -29.84
CA ILE A 209 -7.95 -9.54 -28.78
C ILE A 209 -9.48 -9.58 -28.68
N ASP A 210 -10.04 -10.69 -29.10
CA ASP A 210 -11.47 -10.97 -28.99
C ASP A 210 -11.81 -11.67 -27.67
N GLU A 211 -13.09 -11.94 -27.45
CA GLU A 211 -13.60 -12.58 -26.24
C GLU A 211 -13.00 -13.98 -26.05
N ASP A 212 -12.84 -14.75 -27.13
CA ASP A 212 -12.28 -16.12 -27.05
C ASP A 212 -10.85 -16.11 -26.50
N VAL A 213 -10.01 -15.18 -26.98
CA VAL A 213 -8.64 -15.00 -26.47
C VAL A 213 -8.63 -14.57 -25.01
N ALA A 214 -9.53 -13.64 -24.63
CA ALA A 214 -9.68 -13.23 -23.24
C ALA A 214 -10.12 -14.38 -22.33
N LEU A 215 -11.04 -15.23 -22.77
CA LEU A 215 -11.46 -16.43 -22.02
C LEU A 215 -10.33 -17.47 -21.91
N MET A 216 -9.51 -17.66 -22.93
CA MET A 216 -8.30 -18.49 -22.83
C MET A 216 -7.35 -17.96 -21.77
N ALA A 217 -7.12 -16.63 -21.74
CA ALA A 217 -6.26 -15.99 -20.74
C ALA A 217 -6.82 -16.13 -19.31
N ILE A 218 -8.13 -15.98 -19.15
CA ILE A 218 -8.83 -16.16 -17.87
C ILE A 218 -8.61 -17.58 -17.35
N ASN A 219 -8.74 -18.59 -18.20
CA ASN A 219 -8.51 -19.98 -17.82
C ASN A 219 -7.06 -20.23 -17.41
N GLU A 220 -6.09 -19.58 -18.05
CA GLU A 220 -4.67 -19.71 -17.71
C GLU A 220 -4.30 -18.99 -16.38
N VAL A 221 -5.00 -17.92 -16.03
CA VAL A 221 -4.80 -17.19 -14.77
C VAL A 221 -5.41 -17.91 -13.57
N GLY A 222 -6.47 -18.66 -13.77
CA GLY A 222 -7.20 -19.38 -12.72
C GLY A 222 -6.47 -20.61 -12.15
N ILE A 223 -5.27 -20.91 -12.65
CA ILE A 223 -4.36 -21.93 -12.15
C ILE A 223 -3.33 -21.22 -11.27
#